data_17b2db71a7b6f1ed54b5e789758443dd
#
_entry.id   17b2db71a7b6f1ed54b5e789758443dd
#
_cell.length_a   1.000
_cell.length_b   1.000
_cell.length_c   1.000
_cell.angle_alpha   90.00
_cell.angle_beta   90.00
_cell.angle_gamma   90.00
#
_symmetry.space_group_name_H-M   'P 1'
#
loop_
_entity.id
_entity.type
_entity.pdbx_description
1 polymer ?
#
loop_
_entity_poly.entity_id
_entity_poly.type
_entity_poly.pdbx_seq_one_letter_code
_entity_poly.pdbx_strand_id
1 'polypeptide(L)'
;MSGWSKKIIANLVDPEEIRIAIIDEKGKLYEFFVERMLEHQRTGEIYKARVDSVLPGMNSAFLNLGDGRNGFLYLDDVKGIEVKPGMEMLVQVVKNARKGKGARVSPRVSLAGRYMVLIPGGHETGVSKRIEDDEERARLRAIAKEIRPQNFGIIIRTVAEGCDAEGLREDVEGLLSQWETIQRNAKQNSAPCLIHRDIGSLERVLRDELTNEIDEIVIDSEEEKESVEAIVKKFFPDKEIDVNLFKGKMPLFEVYGLENQIAELQDRKVWLTSGAYLVIDQTEALTVIDVNTGKFVGSKNLNDTVLKTNLEAAVEIARQLRLRALGGIVVVDFIDMENETDNQALVHQLQELFKNDRCKARVYGVTGLGLVEITRKRARTDIRAALTRGCPFCGGLGTVTKEESVAVQIKRFIRKITLSSKSEALLVECYTTVAEYISDTFLSAWEEEFERKIFIRGCPDLSWGKYRLECQGSLSQVEHRINVLQKREGWAIVHRSPSA
;
A
#
# COMPACT_ATOMS: atom_id res chain seq x y z
N MET A 1 -30.19 -14.21 0.13
CA MET A 1 -29.01 -14.30 1.02
C MET A 1 -29.18 -13.19 2.03
N SER A 2 -29.22 -13.50 3.33
CA SER A 2 -29.37 -12.52 4.40
C SER A 2 -28.17 -11.56 4.33
N GLY A 3 -28.43 -10.31 4.01
CA GLY A 3 -27.39 -9.27 4.01
C GLY A 3 -26.80 -9.15 5.40
N TRP A 4 -25.48 -9.34 5.50
CA TRP A 4 -24.76 -9.20 6.76
C TRP A 4 -24.64 -7.70 7.02
N SER A 5 -25.17 -7.24 8.14
CA SER A 5 -25.01 -5.84 8.58
C SER A 5 -23.54 -5.55 8.79
N LYS A 6 -23.06 -4.44 8.23
CA LYS A 6 -21.68 -3.97 8.37
C LYS A 6 -21.68 -2.60 9.03
N LYS A 7 -20.59 -2.28 9.70
CA LYS A 7 -20.36 -0.97 10.31
C LYS A 7 -19.09 -0.35 9.78
N ILE A 8 -19.09 0.97 9.65
CA ILE A 8 -17.88 1.77 9.39
C ILE A 8 -17.40 2.34 10.71
N ILE A 9 -16.15 2.12 11.03
CA ILE A 9 -15.45 2.70 12.18
C ILE A 9 -14.38 3.63 11.64
N ALA A 10 -14.47 4.94 11.92
CA ALA A 10 -13.55 5.94 11.41
C ALA A 10 -12.85 6.69 12.55
N ASN A 11 -11.53 6.53 12.63
CA ASN A 11 -10.66 7.27 13.54
C ASN A 11 -10.18 8.53 12.82
N LEU A 12 -10.70 9.67 13.22
CA LEU A 12 -10.54 10.97 12.59
C LEU A 12 -9.89 12.02 13.50
N VAL A 13 -9.77 11.72 14.80
CA VAL A 13 -9.26 12.66 15.82
C VAL A 13 -7.78 13.00 15.63
N ASP A 14 -7.02 12.10 14.98
CA ASP A 14 -5.59 12.27 14.71
C ASP A 14 -5.40 12.76 13.27
N PRO A 15 -5.18 14.05 13.01
CA PRO A 15 -5.08 14.58 11.65
C PRO A 15 -3.87 14.04 10.88
N GLU A 16 -2.85 13.54 11.58
CA GLU A 16 -1.65 12.94 10.98
C GLU A 16 -1.94 11.62 10.24
N GLU A 17 -2.95 10.86 10.71
CA GLU A 17 -3.32 9.57 10.14
C GLU A 17 -4.82 9.32 10.31
N ILE A 18 -5.58 9.38 9.22
CA ILE A 18 -6.99 9.01 9.17
C ILE A 18 -7.08 7.51 8.88
N ARG A 19 -7.85 6.78 9.71
CA ARG A 19 -8.05 5.34 9.56
C ARG A 19 -9.54 5.02 9.49
N ILE A 20 -9.92 4.20 8.52
CA ILE A 20 -11.30 3.77 8.33
C ILE A 20 -11.33 2.26 8.21
N ALA A 21 -12.12 1.61 9.06
CA ALA A 21 -12.34 0.18 9.06
C ALA A 21 -13.81 -0.13 8.73
N ILE A 22 -14.04 -1.12 7.90
CA ILE A 22 -15.35 -1.73 7.73
C ILE A 22 -15.32 -3.07 8.44
N ILE A 23 -16.26 -3.30 9.33
CA ILE A 23 -16.36 -4.53 10.13
C ILE A 23 -17.70 -5.23 9.89
N ASP A 24 -17.71 -6.54 10.06
CA ASP A 24 -18.92 -7.34 10.07
C ASP A 24 -19.60 -7.33 11.45
N GLU A 25 -20.77 -7.99 11.57
CA GLU A 25 -21.54 -8.11 12.81
C GLU A 25 -20.75 -8.75 13.96
N LYS A 26 -19.70 -9.52 13.65
CA LYS A 26 -18.85 -10.19 14.63
C LYS A 26 -17.64 -9.35 15.03
N GLY A 27 -17.53 -8.10 14.52
CA GLY A 27 -16.38 -7.24 14.73
C GLY A 27 -15.14 -7.65 13.92
N LYS A 28 -15.27 -8.57 12.94
CA LYS A 28 -14.16 -8.99 12.09
C LYS A 28 -13.93 -7.97 11.00
N LEU A 29 -12.68 -7.59 10.82
CA LEU A 29 -12.26 -6.61 9.82
C LEU A 29 -12.57 -7.13 8.40
N TYR A 30 -13.37 -6.36 7.65
CA TYR A 30 -13.76 -6.64 6.28
C TYR A 30 -12.94 -5.83 5.26
N GLU A 31 -12.76 -4.51 5.50
CA GLU A 31 -11.87 -3.64 4.75
C GLU A 31 -11.17 -2.63 5.68
N PHE A 32 -9.99 -2.17 5.29
CA PHE A 32 -9.21 -1.19 6.02
C PHE A 32 -8.60 -0.16 5.08
N PHE A 33 -8.72 1.11 5.46
CA PHE A 33 -8.16 2.25 4.75
C PHE A 33 -7.33 3.07 5.72
N VAL A 34 -6.18 3.53 5.26
CA VAL A 34 -5.31 4.45 5.99
C VAL A 34 -4.84 5.54 5.05
N GLU A 35 -4.91 6.79 5.51
CA GLU A 35 -4.36 7.95 4.82
C GLU A 35 -3.52 8.76 5.80
N ARG A 36 -2.29 9.12 5.38
CA ARG A 36 -1.39 9.96 6.15
C ARG A 36 -1.30 11.34 5.54
N MET A 37 -1.32 12.36 6.40
CA MET A 37 -1.26 13.76 5.98
C MET A 37 -0.05 14.06 5.09
N LEU A 38 1.10 13.43 5.36
CA LEU A 38 2.33 13.61 4.57
C LEU A 38 2.35 12.84 3.24
N GLU A 39 1.46 11.87 3.07
CA GLU A 39 1.32 11.05 1.85
C GLU A 39 0.05 11.38 1.07
N HIS A 40 -0.34 12.66 1.10
CA HIS A 40 -1.58 13.12 0.49
C HIS A 40 -1.81 12.51 -0.90
N GLN A 41 -2.89 11.73 -1.01
CA GLN A 41 -3.28 11.12 -2.28
C GLN A 41 -3.88 12.19 -3.19
N ARG A 42 -3.08 12.65 -4.15
CA ARG A 42 -3.43 13.71 -5.11
C ARG A 42 -4.27 13.21 -6.28
N THR A 43 -4.48 11.89 -6.39
CA THR A 43 -5.27 11.32 -7.49
C THR A 43 -6.67 11.92 -7.46
N GLY A 44 -7.10 12.50 -8.60
CA GLY A 44 -8.36 13.23 -8.74
C GLY A 44 -8.21 14.74 -8.65
N GLU A 45 -7.18 15.27 -7.98
CA GLU A 45 -6.92 16.71 -7.91
C GLU A 45 -6.70 17.31 -9.31
N ILE A 46 -7.22 18.52 -9.50
CA ILE A 46 -7.15 19.25 -10.77
C ILE A 46 -6.29 20.49 -10.58
N TYR A 47 -5.29 20.63 -11.41
CA TYR A 47 -4.35 21.75 -11.41
C TYR A 47 -4.46 22.57 -12.69
N LYS A 48 -4.29 23.87 -12.58
CA LYS A 48 -3.87 24.68 -13.71
C LYS A 48 -2.35 24.66 -13.71
N ALA A 49 -1.79 23.85 -14.62
CA ALA A 49 -0.37 23.57 -14.71
C ALA A 49 0.30 24.37 -15.82
N ARG A 50 1.61 24.61 -15.69
CA ARG A 50 2.43 25.21 -16.76
C ARG A 50 3.39 24.16 -17.29
N VAL A 51 3.45 24.02 -18.62
CA VAL A 51 4.41 23.13 -19.28
C VAL A 51 5.82 23.66 -19.06
N ASP A 52 6.63 22.84 -18.40
CA ASP A 52 8.05 23.16 -18.11
C ASP A 52 8.96 22.71 -19.25
N SER A 53 8.80 21.46 -19.69
CA SER A 53 9.57 20.89 -20.78
C SER A 53 8.79 19.85 -21.57
N VAL A 54 9.13 19.68 -22.84
CA VAL A 54 8.57 18.67 -23.74
C VAL A 54 9.69 17.74 -24.19
N LEU A 55 9.48 16.45 -24.09
CA LEU A 55 10.42 15.40 -24.47
C LEU A 55 9.83 14.55 -25.61
N PRO A 56 10.00 14.97 -26.89
CA PRO A 56 9.40 14.28 -28.04
C PRO A 56 9.84 12.80 -28.13
N GLY A 57 11.12 12.52 -27.85
CA GLY A 57 11.66 11.15 -27.87
C GLY A 57 11.05 10.19 -26.84
N MET A 58 10.41 10.72 -25.80
CA MET A 58 9.67 9.95 -24.79
C MET A 58 8.15 10.10 -24.94
N ASN A 59 7.68 10.79 -25.95
CA ASN A 59 6.27 11.12 -26.18
C ASN A 59 5.59 11.71 -24.93
N SER A 60 6.28 12.64 -24.25
CA SER A 60 5.86 13.13 -22.94
C SER A 60 6.24 14.60 -22.69
N ALA A 61 5.60 15.22 -21.70
CA ALA A 61 5.92 16.54 -21.19
C ALA A 61 5.96 16.54 -19.66
N PHE A 62 6.78 17.42 -19.08
CA PHE A 62 6.78 17.71 -17.66
C PHE A 62 6.05 19.02 -17.39
N LEU A 63 5.15 19.01 -16.40
CA LEU A 63 4.30 20.12 -16.03
C LEU A 63 4.56 20.55 -14.61
N ASN A 64 4.82 21.84 -14.41
CA ASN A 64 4.89 22.43 -13.07
C ASN A 64 3.46 22.51 -12.49
N LEU A 65 3.25 21.86 -11.33
CA LEU A 65 1.99 21.84 -10.60
C LEU A 65 1.94 22.83 -9.42
N GLY A 66 3.09 23.48 -9.11
CA GLY A 66 3.19 24.46 -8.02
C GLY A 66 3.62 23.89 -6.67
N ASP A 67 3.99 22.61 -6.58
CA ASP A 67 4.35 21.91 -5.33
C ASP A 67 5.81 21.42 -5.29
N GLY A 68 6.65 21.95 -6.18
CA GLY A 68 8.08 21.61 -6.25
C GLY A 68 8.41 20.29 -6.96
N ARG A 69 7.41 19.55 -7.44
CA ARG A 69 7.61 18.34 -8.27
C ARG A 69 6.79 18.42 -9.54
N ASN A 70 7.41 18.16 -10.68
CA ASN A 70 6.74 18.19 -11.96
C ASN A 70 5.82 16.98 -12.14
N GLY A 71 4.62 17.22 -12.69
CA GLY A 71 3.73 16.18 -13.19
C GLY A 71 4.22 15.65 -14.53
N PHE A 72 3.93 14.38 -14.81
CA PHE A 72 4.27 13.70 -16.07
C PHE A 72 3.02 13.51 -16.92
N LEU A 73 3.04 14.06 -18.14
CA LEU A 73 1.96 14.00 -19.12
C LEU A 73 2.41 13.20 -20.35
N TYR A 74 1.62 12.22 -20.79
CA TYR A 74 1.78 11.61 -22.11
C TYR A 74 1.18 12.50 -23.20
N LEU A 75 1.90 12.73 -24.29
CA LEU A 75 1.42 13.55 -25.40
C LEU A 75 0.24 12.90 -26.13
N ASP A 76 0.10 11.58 -26.09
CA ASP A 76 -1.05 10.86 -26.63
C ASP A 76 -2.37 11.20 -25.91
N ASP A 77 -2.29 11.64 -24.66
CA ASP A 77 -3.46 12.09 -23.91
C ASP A 77 -3.97 13.48 -24.38
N VAL A 78 -3.12 14.23 -25.13
CA VAL A 78 -3.43 15.58 -25.64
C VAL A 78 -3.72 15.50 -27.14
N LYS A 79 -4.99 15.29 -27.48
CA LYS A 79 -5.39 15.21 -28.90
C LYS A 79 -5.56 16.60 -29.53
N GLY A 80 -4.92 16.82 -30.68
CA GLY A 80 -5.14 17.97 -31.53
C GLY A 80 -4.54 19.30 -31.06
N ILE A 81 -3.71 19.28 -30.00
CA ILE A 81 -3.02 20.46 -29.47
C ILE A 81 -1.53 20.18 -29.43
N GLU A 82 -0.73 21.03 -30.07
CA GLU A 82 0.72 20.98 -29.95
C GLU A 82 1.16 21.56 -28.60
N VAL A 83 1.70 20.70 -27.73
CA VAL A 83 2.18 21.11 -26.41
C VAL A 83 3.53 21.81 -26.53
N LYS A 84 3.64 23.03 -25.97
CA LYS A 84 4.87 23.86 -26.00
C LYS A 84 5.26 24.26 -24.57
N PRO A 85 6.58 24.44 -24.30
CA PRO A 85 7.02 25.01 -23.02
C PRO A 85 6.39 26.39 -22.76
N GLY A 86 6.01 26.64 -21.51
CA GLY A 86 5.31 27.85 -21.07
C GLY A 86 3.78 27.82 -21.27
N MET A 87 3.22 26.84 -21.97
CA MET A 87 1.78 26.70 -22.17
C MET A 87 1.09 26.37 -20.82
N GLU A 88 -0.06 26.99 -20.57
CA GLU A 88 -0.90 26.69 -19.41
C GLU A 88 -2.04 25.75 -19.81
N MET A 89 -2.30 24.74 -19.00
CA MET A 89 -3.38 23.79 -19.22
C MET A 89 -3.97 23.28 -17.92
N LEU A 90 -5.27 22.93 -17.98
CA LEU A 90 -5.96 22.24 -16.92
C LEU A 90 -5.64 20.76 -17.00
N VAL A 91 -5.15 20.17 -15.90
CA VAL A 91 -4.80 18.74 -15.83
C VAL A 91 -5.26 18.13 -14.52
N GLN A 92 -5.65 16.87 -14.60
CA GLN A 92 -6.01 16.04 -13.44
C GLN A 92 -4.91 15.04 -13.13
N VAL A 93 -4.61 14.84 -11.85
CA VAL A 93 -3.71 13.79 -11.39
C VAL A 93 -4.40 12.44 -11.52
N VAL A 94 -3.85 11.57 -12.37
CA VAL A 94 -4.38 10.22 -12.64
C VAL A 94 -3.69 9.15 -11.80
N LYS A 95 -2.41 9.36 -11.45
CA LYS A 95 -1.64 8.49 -10.55
C LYS A 95 -0.70 9.32 -9.71
N ASN A 96 -0.60 8.99 -8.43
CA ASN A 96 0.35 9.62 -7.51
C ASN A 96 1.80 9.39 -7.93
N ALA A 97 2.66 10.30 -7.49
CA ALA A 97 4.12 10.14 -7.59
C ALA A 97 4.55 8.85 -6.88
N ARG A 98 5.56 8.16 -7.43
CA ARG A 98 6.18 6.98 -6.81
C ARG A 98 7.68 7.10 -6.93
N LYS A 99 8.42 6.54 -5.95
CA LYS A 99 9.90 6.45 -5.88
C LYS A 99 10.62 7.05 -7.11
N GLY A 100 10.95 8.34 -7.06
CA GLY A 100 11.70 9.03 -8.11
C GLY A 100 10.94 9.43 -9.39
N LYS A 101 9.63 9.12 -9.50
CA LYS A 101 8.78 9.52 -10.64
C LYS A 101 7.72 10.52 -10.20
N GLY A 102 7.53 11.60 -10.97
CA GLY A 102 6.46 12.58 -10.77
C GLY A 102 5.05 11.97 -10.90
N ALA A 103 4.03 12.68 -10.41
CA ALA A 103 2.65 12.28 -10.58
C ALA A 103 2.25 12.23 -12.05
N ARG A 104 1.53 11.19 -12.49
CA ARG A 104 0.97 11.18 -13.84
C ARG A 104 -0.24 12.08 -13.90
N VAL A 105 -0.27 12.98 -14.87
CA VAL A 105 -1.40 13.88 -15.11
C VAL A 105 -2.00 13.66 -16.51
N SER A 106 -3.27 14.04 -16.67
CA SER A 106 -3.99 13.98 -17.95
C SER A 106 -4.85 15.25 -18.12
N PRO A 107 -4.98 15.82 -19.31
CA PRO A 107 -5.91 16.93 -19.59
C PRO A 107 -7.36 16.46 -19.66
N ARG A 108 -7.60 15.14 -19.71
CA ARG A 108 -8.92 14.54 -19.67
C ARG A 108 -9.42 14.49 -18.24
N VAL A 109 -10.15 15.55 -17.84
CA VAL A 109 -10.78 15.61 -16.53
C VAL A 109 -11.93 14.61 -16.45
N SER A 110 -12.06 13.94 -15.33
CA SER A 110 -13.19 13.07 -14.99
C SER A 110 -13.66 13.38 -13.58
N LEU A 111 -14.94 13.69 -13.43
CA LEU A 111 -15.56 13.96 -12.13
C LEU A 111 -16.42 12.76 -11.73
N ALA A 112 -16.09 12.17 -10.59
CA ALA A 112 -16.77 10.98 -10.11
C ALA A 112 -17.89 11.35 -9.13
N GLY A 113 -19.13 11.17 -9.56
CA GLY A 113 -20.31 11.16 -8.71
C GLY A 113 -20.56 9.82 -8.05
N ARG A 114 -21.71 9.69 -7.45
CA ARG A 114 -22.15 8.41 -6.87
C ARG A 114 -22.47 7.39 -7.95
N TYR A 115 -23.35 7.75 -8.87
CA TYR A 115 -23.91 6.84 -9.88
C TYR A 115 -23.17 6.88 -11.20
N MET A 116 -22.44 7.96 -11.47
CA MET A 116 -21.73 8.11 -12.74
C MET A 116 -20.42 8.86 -12.63
N VAL A 117 -19.68 8.84 -13.75
CA VAL A 117 -18.51 9.67 -13.99
C VAL A 117 -18.84 10.61 -15.14
N LEU A 118 -18.71 11.93 -14.91
CA LEU A 118 -18.86 12.97 -15.90
C LEU A 118 -17.49 13.31 -16.51
N ILE A 119 -17.42 13.37 -17.85
CA ILE A 119 -16.19 13.63 -18.60
C ILE A 119 -16.40 14.86 -19.47
N PRO A 120 -15.92 16.05 -19.04
CA PRO A 120 -15.97 17.27 -19.84
C PRO A 120 -15.23 17.10 -21.17
N GLY A 121 -15.82 17.58 -22.27
CA GLY A 121 -15.30 17.42 -23.63
C GLY A 121 -15.43 16.02 -24.21
N GLY A 122 -16.04 15.08 -23.46
CA GLY A 122 -16.36 13.74 -23.94
C GLY A 122 -17.67 13.69 -24.71
N HIS A 123 -17.87 12.64 -25.49
CA HIS A 123 -19.12 12.38 -26.23
C HIS A 123 -19.67 10.97 -26.00
N GLU A 124 -18.98 10.18 -25.19
CA GLU A 124 -19.26 8.78 -24.98
C GLU A 124 -20.35 8.58 -23.92
N THR A 125 -21.20 7.57 -24.10
CA THR A 125 -22.12 7.10 -23.08
C THR A 125 -21.80 5.64 -22.80
N GLY A 126 -21.25 5.37 -21.61
CA GLY A 126 -20.86 4.06 -21.15
C GLY A 126 -21.70 3.58 -19.97
N VAL A 127 -21.83 2.26 -19.81
CA VAL A 127 -22.37 1.62 -18.61
C VAL A 127 -21.35 0.63 -18.12
N SER A 128 -21.17 0.53 -16.80
CA SER A 128 -20.24 -0.40 -16.17
C SER A 128 -20.45 -1.82 -16.71
N LYS A 129 -19.36 -2.48 -17.09
CA LYS A 129 -19.38 -3.89 -17.53
C LYS A 129 -19.68 -4.88 -16.39
N ARG A 130 -19.80 -4.39 -15.15
CA ARG A 130 -20.13 -5.20 -13.96
C ARG A 130 -21.62 -5.40 -13.78
N ILE A 131 -22.46 -4.56 -14.39
CA ILE A 131 -23.88 -4.80 -14.46
C ILE A 131 -24.08 -5.88 -15.48
N GLU A 132 -24.37 -7.09 -15.01
CA GLU A 132 -24.45 -8.31 -15.87
C GLU A 132 -25.80 -8.44 -16.55
N ASP A 133 -26.86 -7.87 -15.96
CA ASP A 133 -28.18 -7.84 -16.54
C ASP A 133 -28.22 -6.94 -17.79
N ASP A 134 -28.46 -7.54 -18.93
CA ASP A 134 -28.50 -6.83 -20.22
C ASP A 134 -29.70 -5.89 -20.33
N GLU A 135 -30.84 -6.21 -19.71
CA GLU A 135 -32.04 -5.35 -19.70
C GLU A 135 -31.75 -4.09 -18.86
N GLU A 136 -31.20 -4.25 -17.68
CA GLU A 136 -30.82 -3.15 -16.81
C GLU A 136 -29.72 -2.28 -17.45
N ARG A 137 -28.74 -2.90 -18.10
CA ARG A 137 -27.72 -2.15 -18.85
C ARG A 137 -28.32 -1.34 -20.00
N ALA A 138 -29.29 -1.88 -20.69
CA ALA A 138 -29.99 -1.18 -21.76
C ALA A 138 -30.82 -0.02 -21.20
N ARG A 139 -31.55 -0.21 -20.08
CA ARG A 139 -32.31 0.80 -19.37
C ARG A 139 -31.40 1.96 -18.93
N LEU A 140 -30.33 1.67 -18.22
CA LEU A 140 -29.38 2.67 -17.73
C LEU A 140 -28.71 3.42 -18.89
N ARG A 141 -28.40 2.72 -20.00
CA ARG A 141 -27.83 3.37 -21.19
C ARG A 141 -28.81 4.32 -21.86
N ALA A 142 -30.09 3.98 -21.88
CA ALA A 142 -31.14 4.86 -22.43
C ALA A 142 -31.28 6.14 -21.57
N ILE A 143 -31.37 6.01 -20.26
CA ILE A 143 -31.41 7.15 -19.33
C ILE A 143 -30.13 8.00 -19.48
N ALA A 144 -28.95 7.39 -19.47
CA ALA A 144 -27.70 8.12 -19.61
C ALA A 144 -27.61 8.93 -20.93
N LYS A 145 -28.18 8.43 -22.02
CA LYS A 145 -28.24 9.16 -23.29
C LYS A 145 -29.21 10.36 -23.20
N GLU A 146 -30.30 10.23 -22.48
CA GLU A 146 -31.29 11.28 -22.28
C GLU A 146 -30.74 12.43 -21.43
N ILE A 147 -30.13 12.09 -20.28
CA ILE A 147 -29.64 13.09 -19.32
C ILE A 147 -28.26 13.65 -19.64
N ARG A 148 -27.55 13.08 -20.62
CA ARG A 148 -26.22 13.50 -21.01
C ARG A 148 -26.18 14.93 -21.54
N PRO A 149 -25.46 15.87 -20.89
CA PRO A 149 -25.34 17.23 -21.39
C PRO A 149 -24.52 17.28 -22.69
N GLN A 150 -24.72 18.31 -23.47
CA GLN A 150 -23.98 18.54 -24.69
C GLN A 150 -22.47 18.77 -24.36
N ASN A 151 -21.59 18.13 -25.10
CA ASN A 151 -20.11 18.18 -24.91
C ASN A 151 -19.62 17.52 -23.62
N PHE A 152 -20.39 16.59 -23.06
CA PHE A 152 -19.93 15.75 -21.94
C PHE A 152 -20.07 14.26 -22.29
N GLY A 153 -19.14 13.46 -21.78
CA GLY A 153 -19.28 12.01 -21.70
C GLY A 153 -19.84 11.59 -20.35
N ILE A 154 -20.59 10.50 -20.31
CA ILE A 154 -21.09 9.88 -19.09
C ILE A 154 -20.75 8.40 -19.06
N ILE A 155 -20.24 7.93 -17.91
CA ILE A 155 -20.03 6.51 -17.64
C ILE A 155 -20.81 6.15 -16.38
N ILE A 156 -21.86 5.37 -16.54
CA ILE A 156 -22.66 4.84 -15.42
C ILE A 156 -21.84 3.84 -14.61
N ARG A 157 -21.83 3.99 -13.28
CA ARG A 157 -21.13 3.12 -12.34
C ARG A 157 -22.02 1.93 -11.95
N THR A 158 -21.41 0.89 -11.39
CA THR A 158 -22.11 -0.33 -10.92
C THR A 158 -23.16 -0.03 -9.84
N VAL A 159 -22.88 0.95 -8.98
CA VAL A 159 -23.79 1.38 -7.88
C VAL A 159 -25.12 1.94 -8.41
N ALA A 160 -25.19 2.29 -9.69
CA ALA A 160 -26.44 2.79 -10.33
C ALA A 160 -27.42 1.68 -10.70
N GLU A 161 -27.08 0.42 -10.49
CA GLU A 161 -27.98 -0.72 -10.71
C GLU A 161 -29.24 -0.57 -9.83
N GLY A 162 -30.42 -0.61 -10.45
CA GLY A 162 -31.69 -0.37 -9.78
C GLY A 162 -32.03 1.10 -9.48
N CYS A 163 -31.12 2.07 -9.74
CA CYS A 163 -31.38 3.47 -9.53
C CYS A 163 -32.42 4.01 -10.54
N ASP A 164 -33.28 4.90 -10.10
CA ASP A 164 -34.26 5.58 -10.96
C ASP A 164 -33.63 6.70 -11.81
N ALA A 165 -34.40 7.28 -12.70
CA ALA A 165 -33.94 8.34 -13.58
C ALA A 165 -33.72 9.66 -12.82
N GLU A 166 -34.43 9.89 -11.72
CA GLU A 166 -34.32 11.09 -10.91
C GLU A 166 -32.99 11.18 -10.19
N GLY A 167 -32.59 10.10 -9.46
CA GLY A 167 -31.29 10.03 -8.78
C GLY A 167 -30.12 10.17 -9.74
N LEU A 168 -30.26 9.68 -10.99
CA LEU A 168 -29.25 9.88 -12.02
C LEU A 168 -29.17 11.32 -12.52
N ARG A 169 -30.33 12.06 -12.61
CA ARG A 169 -30.32 13.47 -12.96
C ARG A 169 -29.71 14.34 -11.89
N GLU A 170 -30.05 14.12 -10.63
CA GLU A 170 -29.42 14.83 -9.50
C GLU A 170 -27.90 14.69 -9.48
N ASP A 171 -27.40 13.49 -9.73
CA ASP A 171 -25.93 13.24 -9.77
C ASP A 171 -25.26 14.02 -10.92
N VAL A 172 -25.88 14.07 -12.12
CA VAL A 172 -25.40 14.89 -13.26
C VAL A 172 -25.36 16.35 -12.89
N GLU A 173 -26.46 16.89 -12.34
CA GLU A 173 -26.59 18.32 -11.99
C GLU A 173 -25.53 18.72 -10.96
N GLY A 174 -25.33 17.90 -9.93
CA GLY A 174 -24.25 18.10 -8.95
C GLY A 174 -22.86 18.14 -9.58
N LEU A 175 -22.57 17.22 -10.51
CA LEU A 175 -21.30 17.18 -11.24
C LEU A 175 -21.11 18.36 -12.20
N LEU A 176 -22.17 18.85 -12.82
CA LEU A 176 -22.13 20.03 -13.67
C LEU A 176 -21.81 21.29 -12.85
N SER A 177 -22.47 21.48 -11.72
CA SER A 177 -22.18 22.60 -10.80
C SER A 177 -20.73 22.57 -10.31
N GLN A 178 -20.21 21.39 -10.01
CA GLN A 178 -18.81 21.21 -9.64
C GLN A 178 -17.87 21.60 -10.79
N TRP A 179 -18.17 21.18 -12.03
CA TRP A 179 -17.39 21.54 -13.20
C TRP A 179 -17.38 23.05 -13.47
N GLU A 180 -18.53 23.72 -13.37
CA GLU A 180 -18.63 25.16 -13.50
C GLU A 180 -17.76 25.90 -12.47
N THR A 181 -17.73 25.42 -11.25
CA THR A 181 -16.87 25.97 -10.18
C THR A 181 -15.39 25.78 -10.53
N ILE A 182 -15.00 24.61 -11.02
CA ILE A 182 -13.63 24.32 -11.48
C ILE A 182 -13.23 25.27 -12.62
N GLN A 183 -14.11 25.48 -13.61
CA GLN A 183 -13.85 26.39 -14.73
C GLN A 183 -13.71 27.85 -14.27
N ARG A 184 -14.55 28.28 -13.33
CA ARG A 184 -14.48 29.62 -12.75
C ARG A 184 -13.15 29.84 -12.04
N ASN A 185 -12.76 28.92 -11.19
CA ASN A 185 -11.49 28.95 -10.47
C ASN A 185 -10.29 28.95 -11.44
N ALA A 186 -10.34 28.13 -12.48
CA ALA A 186 -9.28 28.07 -13.49
C ALA A 186 -9.12 29.38 -14.28
N LYS A 187 -10.22 30.14 -14.48
CA LYS A 187 -10.16 31.47 -15.13
C LYS A 187 -9.58 32.55 -14.20
N GLN A 188 -9.85 32.44 -12.90
CA GLN A 188 -9.46 33.47 -11.93
C GLN A 188 -8.03 33.31 -11.42
N ASN A 189 -7.45 32.11 -11.49
CA ASN A 189 -6.14 31.83 -10.93
C ASN A 189 -5.08 31.66 -12.05
N SER A 190 -3.84 32.08 -11.76
CA SER A 190 -2.68 31.91 -12.66
C SER A 190 -2.00 30.56 -12.42
N ALA A 191 -1.45 29.94 -13.48
CA ALA A 191 -0.66 28.73 -13.35
C ALA A 191 0.76 29.02 -12.80
N PRO A 192 1.34 28.13 -11.98
CA PRO A 192 0.79 26.86 -11.53
C PRO A 192 -0.05 27.01 -10.25
N CYS A 193 -1.22 26.38 -10.17
CA CYS A 193 -2.04 26.38 -8.95
C CYS A 193 -2.99 25.17 -8.89
N LEU A 194 -3.35 24.76 -7.66
CA LEU A 194 -4.43 23.79 -7.41
C LEU A 194 -5.78 24.48 -7.66
N ILE A 195 -6.60 23.92 -8.53
CA ILE A 195 -7.93 24.44 -8.89
C ILE A 195 -9.02 23.71 -8.14
N HIS A 196 -8.91 22.41 -8.01
CA HIS A 196 -9.88 21.58 -7.33
C HIS A 196 -9.16 20.47 -6.56
N ARG A 197 -9.49 20.35 -5.28
CA ARG A 197 -9.08 19.22 -4.46
C ARG A 197 -10.14 18.15 -4.59
N ASP A 198 -9.72 16.92 -4.89
CA ASP A 198 -10.64 15.79 -4.86
C ASP A 198 -11.17 15.57 -3.44
N ILE A 199 -12.28 14.89 -3.34
CA ILE A 199 -12.89 14.52 -2.06
C ILE A 199 -11.88 13.80 -1.15
N GLY A 200 -11.92 14.12 0.15
CA GLY A 200 -11.06 13.48 1.15
C GLY A 200 -11.25 11.96 1.19
N SER A 201 -10.32 11.25 1.81
CA SER A 201 -10.40 9.78 1.91
C SER A 201 -11.68 9.31 2.56
N LEU A 202 -12.14 9.99 3.59
CA LEU A 202 -13.40 9.65 4.26
C LEU A 202 -14.58 9.76 3.29
N GLU A 203 -14.76 10.91 2.62
CA GLU A 203 -15.85 11.09 1.66
C GLU A 203 -15.74 10.08 0.50
N ARG A 204 -14.53 9.78 0.05
CA ARG A 204 -14.29 8.78 -0.99
C ARG A 204 -14.67 7.38 -0.53
N VAL A 205 -14.27 6.98 0.68
CA VAL A 205 -14.66 5.69 1.26
C VAL A 205 -16.17 5.63 1.44
N LEU A 206 -16.78 6.66 2.00
CA LEU A 206 -18.23 6.71 2.15
C LEU A 206 -18.93 6.60 0.79
N ARG A 207 -18.54 7.41 -0.20
CA ARG A 207 -19.12 7.36 -1.56
C ARG A 207 -19.01 5.98 -2.21
N ASP A 208 -17.86 5.32 -2.05
CA ASP A 208 -17.54 4.08 -2.77
C ASP A 208 -17.89 2.81 -1.98
N GLU A 209 -17.88 2.86 -0.64
CA GLU A 209 -18.08 1.71 0.25
C GLU A 209 -19.45 1.69 0.92
N LEU A 210 -20.16 2.83 1.04
CA LEU A 210 -21.51 2.82 1.53
C LEU A 210 -22.42 2.01 0.59
N THR A 211 -22.87 0.88 1.09
CA THR A 211 -23.85 0.00 0.42
C THR A 211 -25.08 -0.17 1.30
N ASN A 212 -26.10 -0.84 0.80
CA ASN A 212 -27.29 -1.18 1.58
C ASN A 212 -26.99 -2.10 2.77
N GLU A 213 -25.78 -2.65 2.85
CA GLU A 213 -25.33 -3.53 3.95
C GLU A 213 -24.75 -2.75 5.14
N ILE A 214 -24.52 -1.42 5.03
CA ILE A 214 -23.96 -0.60 6.11
C ILE A 214 -25.10 0.11 6.83
N ASP A 215 -25.23 -0.13 8.12
CA ASP A 215 -26.32 0.40 8.94
C ASP A 215 -25.83 1.45 9.96
N GLU A 216 -24.53 1.46 10.27
CA GLU A 216 -23.96 2.34 11.28
C GLU A 216 -22.57 2.84 10.88
N ILE A 217 -22.30 4.11 11.19
CA ILE A 217 -21.00 4.75 11.10
C ILE A 217 -20.63 5.28 12.48
N VAL A 218 -19.50 4.84 13.03
CA VAL A 218 -18.97 5.32 14.31
C VAL A 218 -17.71 6.14 14.06
N ILE A 219 -17.70 7.36 14.57
CA ILE A 219 -16.58 8.31 14.45
C ILE A 219 -16.14 8.82 15.81
N ASP A 220 -14.91 9.27 15.94
CA ASP A 220 -14.33 9.82 17.18
C ASP A 220 -14.05 11.34 17.14
N SER A 221 -14.42 12.01 16.06
CA SER A 221 -14.29 13.47 15.91
C SER A 221 -15.66 14.13 15.92
N GLU A 222 -15.89 15.05 16.88
CA GLU A 222 -17.11 15.84 16.96
C GLU A 222 -17.18 16.88 15.83
N GLU A 223 -16.02 17.42 15.41
CA GLU A 223 -15.92 18.42 14.33
C GLU A 223 -16.33 17.84 12.97
N GLU A 224 -16.03 16.56 12.73
CA GLU A 224 -16.33 15.90 11.46
C GLU A 224 -17.75 15.32 11.39
N LYS A 225 -18.50 15.30 12.50
CA LYS A 225 -19.80 14.64 12.56
C LYS A 225 -20.80 15.22 11.57
N GLU A 226 -20.97 16.55 11.55
CA GLU A 226 -21.88 17.22 10.64
C GLU A 226 -21.50 16.99 9.17
N SER A 227 -20.20 16.98 8.88
CA SER A 227 -19.64 16.68 7.56
C SER A 227 -20.01 15.26 7.11
N VAL A 228 -19.82 14.25 8.00
CA VAL A 228 -20.17 12.86 7.72
C VAL A 228 -21.66 12.69 7.50
N GLU A 229 -22.51 13.28 8.34
CA GLU A 229 -23.96 13.24 8.19
C GLU A 229 -24.41 13.87 6.85
N ALA A 230 -23.81 15.00 6.46
CA ALA A 230 -24.08 15.65 5.18
C ALA A 230 -23.69 14.76 3.99
N ILE A 231 -22.52 14.09 4.08
CA ILE A 231 -22.04 13.15 3.06
C ILE A 231 -22.98 11.95 2.95
N VAL A 232 -23.39 11.37 4.09
CA VAL A 232 -24.34 10.24 4.12
C VAL A 232 -25.65 10.64 3.48
N LYS A 233 -26.23 11.78 3.87
CA LYS A 233 -27.48 12.29 3.31
C LYS A 233 -27.36 12.57 1.81
N LYS A 234 -26.23 13.10 1.35
CA LYS A 234 -25.95 13.35 -0.07
C LYS A 234 -25.92 12.05 -0.89
N PHE A 235 -25.30 11.00 -0.38
CA PHE A 235 -25.13 9.76 -1.13
C PHE A 235 -26.22 8.71 -0.87
N PHE A 236 -26.93 8.80 0.24
CA PHE A 236 -28.01 7.86 0.65
C PHE A 236 -29.23 8.60 1.22
N PRO A 237 -29.92 9.41 0.39
CA PRO A 237 -31.05 10.21 0.86
C PRO A 237 -32.21 9.35 1.41
N ASP A 238 -32.38 8.13 0.88
CA ASP A 238 -33.50 7.24 1.20
C ASP A 238 -33.16 6.19 2.28
N LYS A 239 -31.95 6.19 2.80
CA LYS A 239 -31.53 5.24 3.84
C LYS A 239 -31.14 5.96 5.12
N GLU A 240 -31.78 5.61 6.22
CA GLU A 240 -31.34 6.01 7.55
C GLU A 240 -30.07 5.21 7.92
N ILE A 241 -28.94 5.89 8.05
CA ILE A 241 -27.67 5.35 8.52
C ILE A 241 -27.31 6.14 9.78
N ASP A 242 -27.17 5.44 10.89
CA ASP A 242 -26.82 6.06 12.16
C ASP A 242 -25.36 6.54 12.16
N VAL A 243 -25.15 7.84 12.37
CA VAL A 243 -23.82 8.41 12.57
C VAL A 243 -23.60 8.70 14.05
N ASN A 244 -22.85 7.81 14.70
CA ASN A 244 -22.62 7.81 16.14
C ASN A 244 -21.26 8.41 16.48
N LEU A 245 -21.26 9.40 17.41
CA LEU A 245 -20.03 9.95 17.96
C LEU A 245 -19.58 9.11 19.15
N PHE A 246 -18.39 8.53 19.06
CA PHE A 246 -17.75 7.83 20.15
C PHE A 246 -17.14 8.83 21.16
N LYS A 247 -17.58 8.78 22.41
CA LYS A 247 -17.11 9.66 23.51
C LYS A 247 -16.31 8.90 24.58
N GLY A 248 -15.78 7.73 24.26
CA GLY A 248 -14.98 6.92 25.19
C GLY A 248 -13.59 7.53 25.46
N LYS A 249 -12.96 7.13 26.58
CA LYS A 249 -11.60 7.54 26.93
C LYS A 249 -10.52 6.70 26.25
N MET A 250 -10.86 5.48 25.87
CA MET A 250 -9.96 4.59 25.13
C MET A 250 -10.03 4.93 23.62
N PRO A 251 -8.94 4.77 22.86
CA PRO A 251 -8.97 4.94 21.42
C PRO A 251 -10.06 4.08 20.76
N LEU A 252 -10.72 4.63 19.75
CA LEU A 252 -11.86 3.99 19.09
C LEU A 252 -11.51 2.58 18.56
N PHE A 253 -10.38 2.42 17.90
CA PHE A 253 -9.96 1.16 17.31
C PHE A 253 -9.60 0.08 18.34
N GLU A 254 -9.12 0.48 19.52
CA GLU A 254 -8.88 -0.43 20.65
C GLU A 254 -10.20 -1.02 21.17
N VAL A 255 -11.22 -0.17 21.32
CA VAL A 255 -12.55 -0.61 21.82
C VAL A 255 -13.19 -1.64 20.91
N TYR A 256 -12.98 -1.51 19.60
CA TYR A 256 -13.48 -2.46 18.60
C TYR A 256 -12.51 -3.63 18.32
N GLY A 257 -11.37 -3.72 19.03
CA GLY A 257 -10.37 -4.78 18.86
C GLY A 257 -9.73 -4.80 17.47
N LEU A 258 -9.63 -3.64 16.82
CA LEU A 258 -9.13 -3.52 15.45
C LEU A 258 -7.61 -3.42 15.37
N GLU A 259 -6.94 -2.90 16.42
CA GLU A 259 -5.48 -2.73 16.40
C GLU A 259 -4.74 -4.06 16.19
N ASN A 260 -5.16 -5.11 16.89
CA ASN A 260 -4.58 -6.44 16.71
C ASN A 260 -4.83 -6.99 15.30
N GLN A 261 -6.05 -6.85 14.79
CA GLN A 261 -6.39 -7.30 13.44
C GLN A 261 -5.60 -6.56 12.35
N ILE A 262 -5.31 -5.26 12.57
CA ILE A 262 -4.48 -4.45 11.65
C ILE A 262 -3.01 -4.85 11.76
N ALA A 263 -2.51 -5.13 12.97
CA ALA A 263 -1.14 -5.63 13.16
C ALA A 263 -0.92 -6.95 12.41
N GLU A 264 -1.87 -7.89 12.48
CA GLU A 264 -1.83 -9.17 11.76
C GLU A 264 -1.78 -9.01 10.23
N LEU A 265 -2.25 -7.89 9.66
CA LEU A 265 -2.12 -7.64 8.22
C LEU A 265 -0.66 -7.45 7.75
N GLN A 266 0.26 -7.20 8.67
CA GLN A 266 1.68 -7.06 8.37
C GLN A 266 2.42 -8.40 8.46
N ASP A 267 1.81 -9.40 9.11
CA ASP A 267 2.41 -10.71 9.31
C ASP A 267 2.50 -11.48 7.99
N ARG A 268 3.60 -12.19 7.83
CA ARG A 268 3.81 -13.09 6.71
C ARG A 268 2.93 -14.34 6.81
N LYS A 269 2.65 -14.79 8.05
CA LYS A 269 1.91 -16.00 8.35
C LYS A 269 0.48 -15.67 8.83
N VAL A 270 -0.51 -16.34 8.24
CA VAL A 270 -1.93 -16.19 8.59
C VAL A 270 -2.48 -17.53 8.98
N TRP A 271 -3.01 -17.64 10.22
CA TRP A 271 -3.59 -18.86 10.74
C TRP A 271 -5.05 -19.02 10.30
N LEU A 272 -5.41 -20.24 9.95
CA LEU A 272 -6.78 -20.66 9.66
C LEU A 272 -7.44 -21.23 10.92
N THR A 273 -8.76 -21.25 10.97
CA THR A 273 -9.52 -21.79 12.11
C THR A 273 -9.28 -23.29 12.32
N SER A 274 -9.00 -24.03 11.27
CA SER A 274 -8.61 -25.43 11.31
C SER A 274 -7.25 -25.70 11.97
N GLY A 275 -6.39 -24.68 12.11
CA GLY A 275 -5.01 -24.82 12.54
C GLY A 275 -4.01 -25.00 11.39
N ALA A 276 -4.48 -24.97 10.14
CA ALA A 276 -3.66 -24.77 8.98
C ALA A 276 -3.22 -23.28 8.89
N TYR A 277 -2.35 -22.93 7.95
CA TYR A 277 -1.90 -21.55 7.79
C TYR A 277 -1.48 -21.22 6.37
N LEU A 278 -1.58 -19.94 6.04
CA LEU A 278 -1.06 -19.36 4.82
C LEU A 278 0.28 -18.70 5.08
N VAL A 279 1.18 -18.72 4.11
CA VAL A 279 2.38 -17.89 4.05
C VAL A 279 2.25 -16.97 2.85
N ILE A 280 2.27 -15.65 3.07
CA ILE A 280 2.06 -14.64 2.03
C ILE A 280 3.36 -13.87 1.82
N ASP A 281 3.98 -14.04 0.66
CA ASP A 281 5.19 -13.36 0.25
C ASP A 281 4.94 -12.43 -0.94
N GLN A 282 5.34 -11.17 -0.78
CA GLN A 282 5.34 -10.19 -1.86
C GLN A 282 6.74 -10.05 -2.45
N THR A 283 6.87 -10.29 -3.74
CA THR A 283 8.06 -9.97 -4.52
C THR A 283 7.85 -8.66 -5.30
N GLU A 284 8.84 -8.22 -6.06
CA GLU A 284 8.70 -7.05 -6.94
C GLU A 284 7.65 -7.27 -8.04
N ALA A 285 7.52 -8.49 -8.57
CA ALA A 285 6.69 -8.81 -9.71
C ALA A 285 5.31 -9.38 -9.36
N LEU A 286 5.24 -10.21 -8.33
CA LEU A 286 4.04 -10.99 -7.99
C LEU A 286 3.94 -11.28 -6.49
N THR A 287 2.76 -11.70 -6.05
CA THR A 287 2.52 -12.24 -4.71
C THR A 287 2.44 -13.75 -4.80
N VAL A 288 3.14 -14.43 -3.91
CA VAL A 288 3.09 -15.89 -3.75
C VAL A 288 2.42 -16.22 -2.44
N ILE A 289 1.52 -17.20 -2.46
CA ILE A 289 0.82 -17.69 -1.26
C ILE A 289 1.00 -19.20 -1.20
N ASP A 290 1.50 -19.69 -0.08
CA ASP A 290 1.70 -21.11 0.20
C ASP A 290 0.73 -21.55 1.30
N VAL A 291 0.03 -22.68 1.08
CA VAL A 291 -0.97 -23.24 1.99
C VAL A 291 -0.39 -24.45 2.70
N ASN A 292 -0.35 -24.37 4.04
CA ASN A 292 0.22 -25.42 4.88
C ASN A 292 -0.83 -26.04 5.81
N THR A 293 -0.83 -27.36 5.96
CA THR A 293 -1.74 -28.08 6.88
C THR A 293 -1.49 -27.76 8.36
N GLY A 294 -0.27 -27.33 8.72
CA GLY A 294 0.08 -27.04 10.11
C GLY A 294 -0.07 -28.27 11.03
N LYS A 295 -0.86 -28.10 12.11
CA LYS A 295 -1.18 -29.16 13.07
C LYS A 295 -2.49 -29.88 12.74
N PHE A 296 -3.13 -29.58 11.63
CA PHE A 296 -4.41 -30.18 11.26
C PHE A 296 -4.21 -31.61 10.74
N VAL A 297 -4.62 -32.60 11.53
CA VAL A 297 -4.37 -34.03 11.25
C VAL A 297 -5.58 -34.71 10.58
N GLY A 298 -6.73 -34.02 10.43
CA GLY A 298 -7.96 -34.55 9.85
C GLY A 298 -8.56 -35.73 10.63
N SER A 299 -9.81 -36.08 10.35
CA SER A 299 -10.50 -37.07 11.20
C SER A 299 -10.75 -38.44 10.59
N LYS A 300 -10.84 -38.62 9.26
CA LYS A 300 -11.19 -39.94 8.68
C LYS A 300 -10.72 -40.19 7.24
N ASN A 301 -10.53 -39.19 6.41
CA ASN A 301 -10.12 -39.34 5.02
C ASN A 301 -9.15 -38.20 4.65
N LEU A 302 -7.99 -38.54 4.11
CA LEU A 302 -6.96 -37.55 3.78
C LEU A 302 -7.46 -36.58 2.70
N ASN A 303 -8.06 -37.10 1.64
CA ASN A 303 -8.52 -36.29 0.51
C ASN A 303 -9.61 -35.28 0.91
N ASP A 304 -10.59 -35.71 1.75
CA ASP A 304 -11.62 -34.80 2.28
C ASP A 304 -11.03 -33.70 3.19
N THR A 305 -9.98 -34.05 3.90
CA THR A 305 -9.28 -33.10 4.78
C THR A 305 -8.52 -32.05 3.96
N VAL A 306 -7.82 -32.48 2.93
CA VAL A 306 -7.10 -31.59 2.01
C VAL A 306 -8.06 -30.64 1.30
N LEU A 307 -9.13 -31.17 0.71
CA LEU A 307 -10.15 -30.33 0.04
C LEU A 307 -10.72 -29.28 1.00
N LYS A 308 -11.15 -29.68 2.21
CA LYS A 308 -11.69 -28.74 3.21
C LYS A 308 -10.68 -27.66 3.59
N THR A 309 -9.42 -28.02 3.77
CA THR A 309 -8.36 -27.07 4.12
C THR A 309 -8.14 -26.08 2.97
N ASN A 310 -8.10 -26.57 1.73
CA ASN A 310 -7.93 -25.71 0.56
C ASN A 310 -9.13 -24.77 0.35
N LEU A 311 -10.35 -25.24 0.60
CA LEU A 311 -11.55 -24.41 0.52
C LEU A 311 -11.57 -23.33 1.63
N GLU A 312 -11.16 -23.66 2.87
CA GLU A 312 -10.98 -22.69 3.94
C GLU A 312 -9.90 -21.68 3.59
N ALA A 313 -8.76 -22.15 3.06
CA ALA A 313 -7.66 -21.31 2.59
C ALA A 313 -8.13 -20.34 1.51
N ALA A 314 -8.94 -20.79 0.55
CA ALA A 314 -9.47 -19.95 -0.52
C ALA A 314 -10.30 -18.76 0.02
N VAL A 315 -11.12 -18.99 1.04
CA VAL A 315 -11.91 -17.93 1.71
C VAL A 315 -10.98 -16.91 2.36
N GLU A 316 -9.98 -17.37 3.11
CA GLU A 316 -9.05 -16.47 3.79
C GLU A 316 -8.11 -15.76 2.79
N ILE A 317 -7.67 -16.42 1.71
CA ILE A 317 -6.89 -15.78 0.63
C ILE A 317 -7.68 -14.63 0.02
N ALA A 318 -8.94 -14.83 -0.34
CA ALA A 318 -9.78 -13.78 -0.89
C ALA A 318 -9.93 -12.60 0.09
N ARG A 319 -10.07 -12.89 1.39
CA ARG A 319 -10.11 -11.89 2.46
C ARG A 319 -8.79 -11.14 2.58
N GLN A 320 -7.65 -11.84 2.63
CA GLN A 320 -6.32 -11.23 2.76
C GLN A 320 -5.94 -10.37 1.56
N LEU A 321 -6.25 -10.81 0.33
CA LEU A 321 -6.03 -10.01 -0.88
C LEU A 321 -6.80 -8.68 -0.83
N ARG A 322 -8.02 -8.68 -0.28
CA ARG A 322 -8.82 -7.48 -0.11
C ARG A 322 -8.27 -6.59 1.00
N LEU A 323 -8.07 -7.12 2.20
CA LEU A 323 -7.60 -6.39 3.38
C LEU A 323 -6.24 -5.76 3.16
N ARG A 324 -5.28 -6.52 2.65
CA ARG A 324 -3.92 -6.05 2.36
C ARG A 324 -3.84 -5.20 1.08
N ALA A 325 -4.96 -5.05 0.35
CA ALA A 325 -5.02 -4.37 -0.94
C ALA A 325 -4.03 -4.92 -1.98
N LEU A 326 -3.76 -6.23 -1.93
CA LEU A 326 -2.84 -6.89 -2.85
C LEU A 326 -3.43 -6.93 -4.25
N GLY A 327 -2.60 -6.62 -5.24
CA GLY A 327 -2.98 -6.63 -6.65
C GLY A 327 -1.79 -6.90 -7.55
N GLY A 328 -2.07 -7.21 -8.80
CA GLY A 328 -1.12 -7.70 -9.78
C GLY A 328 -1.31 -9.19 -10.01
N ILE A 329 -0.23 -9.91 -10.24
CA ILE A 329 -0.22 -11.37 -10.38
C ILE A 329 -0.13 -11.98 -8.98
N VAL A 330 -0.99 -12.95 -8.69
CA VAL A 330 -0.97 -13.75 -7.46
C VAL A 330 -0.91 -15.21 -7.86
N VAL A 331 0.02 -15.95 -7.28
CA VAL A 331 0.17 -17.39 -7.49
C VAL A 331 -0.03 -18.07 -6.14
N VAL A 332 -0.90 -19.06 -6.10
CA VAL A 332 -1.22 -19.79 -4.87
C VAL A 332 -0.82 -21.25 -5.04
N ASP A 333 -0.02 -21.73 -4.10
CA ASP A 333 0.36 -23.13 -3.95
C ASP A 333 -0.57 -23.75 -2.89
N PHE A 334 -1.59 -24.44 -3.39
CA PHE A 334 -2.54 -25.18 -2.55
C PHE A 334 -1.98 -26.56 -2.24
N ILE A 335 -2.50 -27.18 -1.18
CA ILE A 335 -2.15 -28.57 -0.86
C ILE A 335 -2.58 -29.45 -2.03
N ASP A 336 -1.70 -30.32 -2.49
CA ASP A 336 -1.93 -31.21 -3.65
C ASP A 336 -3.22 -32.01 -3.50
N MET A 337 -4.02 -32.01 -4.57
CA MET A 337 -5.26 -32.79 -4.69
C MET A 337 -5.16 -33.74 -5.89
N GLU A 338 -5.42 -35.03 -5.64
CA GLU A 338 -5.33 -36.08 -6.67
C GLU A 338 -6.49 -36.03 -7.66
N ASN A 339 -7.67 -35.55 -7.21
CA ASN A 339 -8.90 -35.58 -8.00
C ASN A 339 -9.10 -34.24 -8.75
N GLU A 340 -9.30 -34.35 -10.05
CA GLU A 340 -9.63 -33.18 -10.89
C GLU A 340 -10.93 -32.49 -10.47
N THR A 341 -11.91 -33.24 -9.95
CA THR A 341 -13.16 -32.70 -9.41
C THR A 341 -12.94 -31.76 -8.23
N ASP A 342 -11.95 -32.06 -7.37
CA ASP A 342 -11.61 -31.25 -6.22
C ASP A 342 -10.90 -29.93 -6.66
N ASN A 343 -10.04 -30.02 -7.67
CA ASN A 343 -9.42 -28.86 -8.32
C ASN A 343 -10.49 -27.92 -8.91
N GLN A 344 -11.48 -28.49 -9.63
CA GLN A 344 -12.58 -27.72 -10.21
C GLN A 344 -13.44 -27.07 -9.13
N ALA A 345 -13.74 -27.77 -8.02
CA ALA A 345 -14.49 -27.23 -6.90
C ALA A 345 -13.75 -26.05 -6.25
N LEU A 346 -12.43 -26.15 -6.06
CA LEU A 346 -11.58 -25.07 -5.53
C LEU A 346 -11.59 -23.85 -6.45
N VAL A 347 -11.38 -24.04 -7.76
CA VAL A 347 -11.39 -22.95 -8.75
C VAL A 347 -12.76 -22.27 -8.78
N HIS A 348 -13.84 -23.03 -8.79
CA HIS A 348 -15.21 -22.51 -8.77
C HIS A 348 -15.45 -21.68 -7.50
N GLN A 349 -15.04 -22.16 -6.31
CA GLN A 349 -15.17 -21.40 -5.08
C GLN A 349 -14.39 -20.08 -5.13
N LEU A 350 -13.16 -20.09 -5.63
CA LEU A 350 -12.37 -18.86 -5.80
C LEU A 350 -13.06 -17.86 -6.74
N GLN A 351 -13.63 -18.35 -7.86
CA GLN A 351 -14.38 -17.52 -8.81
C GLN A 351 -15.60 -16.86 -8.14
N GLU A 352 -16.36 -17.61 -7.35
CA GLU A 352 -17.51 -17.07 -6.61
C GLU A 352 -17.09 -16.06 -5.54
N LEU A 353 -16.00 -16.32 -4.79
CA LEU A 353 -15.44 -15.39 -3.79
C LEU A 353 -14.99 -14.06 -4.42
N PHE A 354 -14.48 -14.08 -5.64
CA PHE A 354 -14.02 -12.89 -6.36
C PHE A 354 -15.08 -12.24 -7.26
N LYS A 355 -16.25 -12.81 -7.40
CA LYS A 355 -17.34 -12.29 -8.26
C LYS A 355 -17.66 -10.83 -7.98
N ASN A 356 -17.72 -10.47 -6.69
CA ASN A 356 -17.99 -9.12 -6.21
C ASN A 356 -16.72 -8.32 -5.83
N ASP A 357 -15.52 -8.82 -6.19
CA ASP A 357 -14.28 -8.07 -5.91
C ASP A 357 -14.21 -6.81 -6.77
N ARG A 358 -14.13 -5.65 -6.10
CA ARG A 358 -14.07 -4.34 -6.75
C ARG A 358 -12.82 -4.14 -7.59
N CYS A 359 -11.74 -4.85 -7.25
CA CYS A 359 -10.48 -4.79 -7.97
C CYS A 359 -10.42 -5.75 -9.17
N LYS A 360 -11.56 -6.38 -9.55
CA LYS A 360 -11.66 -7.28 -10.71
C LYS A 360 -10.62 -8.39 -10.67
N ALA A 361 -10.67 -9.21 -9.63
CA ALA A 361 -9.88 -10.42 -9.59
C ALA A 361 -10.38 -11.41 -10.66
N ARG A 362 -9.45 -12.10 -11.30
CA ARG A 362 -9.74 -13.16 -12.29
C ARG A 362 -8.89 -14.37 -11.92
N VAL A 363 -9.56 -15.51 -11.77
CA VAL A 363 -8.94 -16.83 -11.55
C VAL A 363 -8.81 -17.52 -12.91
N TYR A 364 -7.59 -17.93 -13.26
CA TYR A 364 -7.31 -18.59 -14.56
C TYR A 364 -7.40 -20.11 -14.49
N GLY A 365 -7.26 -20.68 -13.30
CA GLY A 365 -7.33 -22.12 -13.08
C GLY A 365 -6.08 -22.67 -12.43
N VAL A 366 -5.96 -24.00 -12.44
CA VAL A 366 -4.79 -24.74 -11.94
C VAL A 366 -3.81 -24.95 -13.09
N THR A 367 -2.55 -24.64 -12.88
CA THR A 367 -1.47 -24.85 -13.87
C THR A 367 -1.01 -26.31 -13.89
N GLY A 368 -0.19 -26.67 -14.88
CA GLY A 368 0.45 -28.00 -14.93
C GLY A 368 1.42 -28.28 -13.76
N LEU A 369 1.73 -27.29 -12.93
CA LEU A 369 2.53 -27.42 -11.71
C LEU A 369 1.65 -27.48 -10.44
N GLY A 370 0.32 -27.54 -10.55
CA GLY A 370 -0.59 -27.54 -9.41
C GLY A 370 -0.89 -26.16 -8.82
N LEU A 371 -0.32 -25.08 -9.37
CA LEU A 371 -0.49 -23.72 -8.86
C LEU A 371 -1.76 -23.07 -9.39
N VAL A 372 -2.45 -22.29 -8.54
CA VAL A 372 -3.60 -21.49 -8.98
C VAL A 372 -3.14 -20.08 -9.32
N GLU A 373 -3.48 -19.63 -10.53
CA GLU A 373 -3.15 -18.31 -11.04
C GLU A 373 -4.31 -17.34 -10.88
N ILE A 374 -4.03 -16.16 -10.28
CA ILE A 374 -5.00 -15.11 -10.08
C ILE A 374 -4.40 -13.78 -10.55
N THR A 375 -5.18 -12.96 -11.23
CA THR A 375 -4.83 -11.56 -11.46
C THR A 375 -5.83 -10.67 -10.76
N ARG A 376 -5.37 -9.58 -10.12
CA ARG A 376 -6.21 -8.60 -9.43
C ARG A 376 -5.73 -7.20 -9.74
N LYS A 377 -6.63 -6.29 -10.13
CA LYS A 377 -6.26 -4.90 -10.45
C LYS A 377 -5.74 -4.20 -9.19
N ARG A 378 -4.61 -3.49 -9.29
CA ARG A 378 -4.11 -2.61 -8.22
C ARG A 378 -4.95 -1.33 -8.21
N ALA A 379 -5.82 -1.18 -7.21
CA ALA A 379 -6.69 -0.01 -7.07
C ALA A 379 -6.12 1.03 -6.10
N ARG A 380 -5.42 0.58 -5.05
CA ARG A 380 -4.82 1.44 -4.02
C ARG A 380 -3.42 0.95 -3.63
N THR A 381 -2.73 1.71 -2.80
CA THR A 381 -1.46 1.29 -2.18
C THR A 381 -1.75 0.10 -1.26
N ASP A 382 -0.91 -0.93 -1.29
CA ASP A 382 -1.05 -2.04 -0.35
C ASP A 382 -0.75 -1.58 1.08
N ILE A 383 -1.40 -2.24 2.04
CA ILE A 383 -1.36 -1.85 3.47
C ILE A 383 0.06 -1.96 4.03
N ARG A 384 0.82 -2.97 3.64
CA ARG A 384 2.21 -3.13 4.10
C ARG A 384 3.08 -1.96 3.62
N ALA A 385 2.96 -1.55 2.35
CA ALA A 385 3.69 -0.40 1.83
C ALA A 385 3.24 0.92 2.48
N ALA A 386 1.96 1.03 2.88
CA ALA A 386 1.45 2.21 3.58
C ALA A 386 1.91 2.29 5.05
N LEU A 387 2.03 1.15 5.74
CA LEU A 387 2.36 1.11 7.18
C LEU A 387 3.84 0.88 7.48
N THR A 388 4.64 0.37 6.51
CA THR A 388 6.02 -0.04 6.76
C THR A 388 7.00 0.62 5.80
N ARG A 389 8.26 0.61 6.18
CA ARG A 389 9.39 0.97 5.32
C ARG A 389 10.37 -0.20 5.20
N GLY A 390 11.19 -0.19 4.16
CA GLY A 390 12.27 -1.19 4.02
C GLY A 390 13.14 -1.22 5.28
N CYS A 391 13.45 -2.42 5.75
CA CYS A 391 14.30 -2.61 6.92
C CYS A 391 15.67 -1.96 6.68
N PRO A 392 16.12 -0.98 7.47
CA PRO A 392 17.42 -0.33 7.28
C PRO A 392 18.59 -1.28 7.54
N PHE A 393 18.35 -2.38 8.25
CA PHE A 393 19.34 -3.33 8.65
C PHE A 393 19.75 -4.29 7.51
N CYS A 394 18.77 -4.90 6.86
CA CYS A 394 19.01 -5.83 5.75
C CYS A 394 18.67 -5.23 4.36
N GLY A 395 18.26 -3.97 4.28
CA GLY A 395 17.85 -3.36 3.01
C GLY A 395 16.63 -4.01 2.36
N GLY A 396 15.84 -4.77 3.13
CA GLY A 396 14.67 -5.50 2.63
C GLY A 396 14.93 -6.95 2.23
N LEU A 397 16.19 -7.44 2.38
CA LEU A 397 16.55 -8.81 1.99
C LEU A 397 15.99 -9.89 2.94
N GLY A 398 15.63 -9.53 4.18
CA GLY A 398 15.18 -10.49 5.20
C GLY A 398 16.29 -11.31 5.84
N THR A 399 17.52 -11.20 5.32
CA THR A 399 18.72 -11.90 5.81
C THR A 399 19.90 -10.94 5.86
N VAL A 400 20.88 -11.25 6.72
CA VAL A 400 22.16 -10.55 6.80
C VAL A 400 23.31 -11.55 6.66
N THR A 401 24.48 -11.05 6.29
CA THR A 401 25.71 -11.88 6.25
C THR A 401 26.00 -12.38 7.66
N LYS A 402 26.35 -13.66 7.82
CA LYS A 402 26.71 -14.22 9.12
C LYS A 402 27.88 -13.48 9.75
N GLU A 403 27.90 -13.39 11.10
CA GLU A 403 28.94 -12.74 11.88
C GLU A 403 30.32 -13.26 11.51
N GLU A 404 30.44 -14.57 11.38
CA GLU A 404 31.68 -15.24 10.97
C GLU A 404 32.21 -14.72 9.61
N SER A 405 31.32 -14.58 8.63
CA SER A 405 31.72 -14.10 7.30
C SER A 405 32.15 -12.63 7.33
N VAL A 406 31.50 -11.80 8.15
CA VAL A 406 31.87 -10.38 8.35
C VAL A 406 33.22 -10.33 9.09
N ALA A 407 33.43 -11.15 10.10
CA ALA A 407 34.71 -11.25 10.83
C ALA A 407 35.87 -11.59 9.88
N VAL A 408 35.67 -12.56 8.98
CA VAL A 408 36.70 -12.91 7.97
C VAL A 408 36.98 -11.75 7.01
N GLN A 409 35.96 -10.96 6.64
CA GLN A 409 36.14 -9.74 5.82
C GLN A 409 36.96 -8.70 6.59
N ILE A 410 36.65 -8.48 7.87
CA ILE A 410 37.41 -7.59 8.76
C ILE A 410 38.85 -8.06 8.91
N LYS A 411 39.08 -9.36 9.07
CA LYS A 411 40.45 -9.94 9.11
C LYS A 411 41.25 -9.61 7.85
N ARG A 412 40.65 -9.78 6.67
CA ARG A 412 41.25 -9.42 5.39
C ARG A 412 41.53 -7.92 5.28
N PHE A 413 40.64 -7.10 5.78
CA PHE A 413 40.82 -5.65 5.86
C PHE A 413 42.00 -5.27 6.77
N ILE A 414 42.08 -5.86 7.95
CA ILE A 414 43.24 -5.69 8.87
C ILE A 414 44.52 -6.09 8.18
N ARG A 415 44.56 -7.26 7.52
CA ARG A 415 45.75 -7.74 6.79
C ARG A 415 46.18 -6.72 5.72
N LYS A 416 45.27 -6.14 4.99
CA LYS A 416 45.57 -5.08 4.01
C LYS A 416 46.23 -3.85 4.66
N ILE A 417 45.72 -3.44 5.82
CA ILE A 417 46.28 -2.30 6.57
C ILE A 417 47.67 -2.63 7.08
N THR A 418 47.88 -3.81 7.64
CA THR A 418 49.18 -4.23 8.21
C THR A 418 50.28 -4.36 7.16
N LEU A 419 49.95 -4.67 5.91
CA LEU A 419 50.88 -4.67 4.77
C LEU A 419 51.34 -3.26 4.37
N SER A 420 50.51 -2.25 4.60
CA SER A 420 50.79 -0.85 4.20
C SER A 420 51.25 0.04 5.34
N SER A 421 51.27 -0.44 6.57
CA SER A 421 51.56 0.36 7.77
C SER A 421 52.44 -0.42 8.75
N LYS A 422 53.36 0.29 9.46
CA LYS A 422 54.16 -0.23 10.56
C LYS A 422 53.58 0.12 11.95
N SER A 423 52.28 0.39 12.04
CA SER A 423 51.59 0.75 13.28
C SER A 423 51.65 -0.42 14.30
N GLU A 424 51.84 -0.11 15.59
CA GLU A 424 51.85 -1.09 16.69
C GLU A 424 50.46 -1.57 17.08
N ALA A 425 49.47 -0.68 16.88
CA ALA A 425 48.09 -0.94 17.25
C ALA A 425 47.11 -0.34 16.22
N LEU A 426 45.93 -0.92 16.18
CA LEU A 426 44.79 -0.41 15.35
C LEU A 426 43.47 -0.59 16.08
N LEU A 427 42.52 0.33 15.81
CA LEU A 427 41.14 0.29 16.27
C LEU A 427 40.22 0.19 15.05
N VAL A 428 39.48 -0.90 14.99
CA VAL A 428 38.49 -1.14 13.94
C VAL A 428 37.08 -1.05 14.52
N GLU A 429 36.19 -0.40 13.82
CA GLU A 429 34.76 -0.30 14.16
C GLU A 429 33.93 -1.20 13.27
N CYS A 430 32.98 -1.91 13.87
CA CYS A 430 31.95 -2.72 13.19
C CYS A 430 30.67 -2.74 14.01
N TYR A 431 29.65 -3.42 13.51
CA TYR A 431 28.39 -3.56 14.26
C TYR A 431 28.61 -4.33 15.57
N THR A 432 27.88 -3.95 16.63
CA THR A 432 28.13 -4.41 18.02
C THR A 432 28.21 -5.93 18.14
N THR A 433 27.23 -6.68 17.62
CA THR A 433 27.24 -8.16 17.71
C THR A 433 28.43 -8.80 16.98
N VAL A 434 28.89 -8.19 15.88
CA VAL A 434 30.08 -8.64 15.16
C VAL A 434 31.34 -8.38 15.96
N ALA A 435 31.41 -7.24 16.67
CA ALA A 435 32.54 -6.93 17.55
C ALA A 435 32.62 -7.90 18.70
N GLU A 436 31.52 -8.23 19.34
CA GLU A 436 31.42 -9.27 20.38
C GLU A 436 31.91 -10.63 19.87
N TYR A 437 31.35 -11.05 18.71
CA TYR A 437 31.76 -12.32 18.10
C TYR A 437 33.26 -12.40 17.79
N ILE A 438 33.87 -11.34 17.25
CA ILE A 438 35.29 -11.27 16.98
C ILE A 438 36.11 -11.35 18.29
N SER A 439 35.65 -10.59 19.30
CA SER A 439 36.32 -10.56 20.60
C SER A 439 36.41 -11.96 21.23
N ASP A 440 35.28 -12.64 21.23
CA ASP A 440 35.16 -13.93 21.92
C ASP A 440 35.83 -15.08 21.16
N THR A 441 35.91 -14.96 19.84
CA THR A 441 36.29 -16.11 19.00
C THR A 441 37.68 -15.95 18.38
N PHE A 442 38.06 -14.75 17.94
CA PHE A 442 39.19 -14.59 17.04
C PHE A 442 40.25 -13.57 17.47
N LEU A 443 39.93 -12.65 18.35
CA LEU A 443 40.77 -11.47 18.58
C LEU A 443 42.20 -11.81 19.01
N SER A 444 42.37 -12.73 19.97
CA SER A 444 43.69 -13.16 20.46
C SER A 444 44.53 -13.82 19.36
N ALA A 445 43.90 -14.68 18.54
CA ALA A 445 44.59 -15.34 17.44
C ALA A 445 45.01 -14.35 16.33
N TRP A 446 44.20 -13.30 16.13
CA TRP A 446 44.57 -12.27 15.15
C TRP A 446 45.70 -11.37 15.65
N GLU A 447 45.74 -11.01 16.94
CA GLU A 447 46.88 -10.28 17.52
C GLU A 447 48.15 -11.05 17.39
N GLU A 448 48.13 -12.37 17.63
CA GLU A 448 49.28 -13.27 17.44
C GLU A 448 49.72 -13.36 15.98
N GLU A 449 48.76 -13.57 15.05
CA GLU A 449 49.04 -13.68 13.59
C GLU A 449 49.63 -12.39 13.01
N PHE A 450 49.10 -11.24 13.42
CA PHE A 450 49.54 -9.95 12.89
C PHE A 450 50.67 -9.29 13.67
N GLU A 451 51.05 -9.85 14.81
CA GLU A 451 52.05 -9.32 15.75
C GLU A 451 51.77 -7.87 16.15
N ARG A 452 50.46 -7.55 16.40
CA ARG A 452 49.96 -6.18 16.68
C ARG A 452 48.80 -6.20 17.65
N LYS A 453 48.65 -5.12 18.43
CA LYS A 453 47.45 -4.94 19.23
C LYS A 453 46.28 -4.52 18.38
N ILE A 454 45.14 -5.24 18.51
CA ILE A 454 43.93 -5.02 17.75
C ILE A 454 42.78 -4.72 18.73
N PHE A 455 42.20 -3.57 18.56
CA PHE A 455 40.99 -3.18 19.30
C PHE A 455 39.81 -3.19 18.36
N ILE A 456 38.70 -3.80 18.80
CA ILE A 456 37.43 -3.84 18.04
C ILE A 456 36.40 -3.07 18.82
N ARG A 457 35.76 -2.10 18.16
CA ARG A 457 34.68 -1.30 18.75
C ARG A 457 33.34 -1.65 18.11
N GLY A 458 32.36 -1.97 18.97
CA GLY A 458 30.96 -2.11 18.58
C GLY A 458 30.31 -0.74 18.37
N CYS A 459 29.76 -0.51 17.19
CA CYS A 459 29.05 0.70 16.81
C CYS A 459 27.64 0.36 16.34
N PRO A 460 26.58 0.62 17.12
CA PRO A 460 25.19 0.36 16.73
C PRO A 460 24.73 1.19 15.54
N ASP A 461 25.37 2.33 15.29
CA ASP A 461 25.07 3.20 14.14
C ASP A 461 25.65 2.70 12.81
N LEU A 462 26.56 1.74 12.85
CA LEU A 462 27.06 1.08 11.65
C LEU A 462 26.03 0.06 11.15
N SER A 463 25.73 0.10 9.85
CA SER A 463 24.91 -0.95 9.23
C SER A 463 25.64 -2.29 9.32
N TRP A 464 24.86 -3.38 9.42
CA TRP A 464 25.38 -4.74 9.41
C TRP A 464 26.33 -4.98 8.22
N GLY A 465 27.46 -5.63 8.50
CA GLY A 465 28.49 -5.90 7.48
C GLY A 465 29.35 -4.71 7.08
N LYS A 466 29.11 -3.50 7.64
CA LYS A 466 30.00 -2.36 7.47
C LYS A 466 31.03 -2.30 8.58
N TYR A 467 32.25 -1.93 8.20
CA TYR A 467 33.37 -1.76 9.11
C TYR A 467 34.30 -0.67 8.58
N ARG A 468 35.07 -0.06 9.50
CA ARG A 468 36.05 0.97 9.15
C ARG A 468 37.19 0.99 10.12
N LEU A 469 38.34 1.51 9.66
CA LEU A 469 39.46 1.82 10.52
C LEU A 469 39.18 3.16 11.21
N GLU A 470 39.12 3.17 12.55
CA GLU A 470 38.98 4.41 13.32
C GLU A 470 40.32 5.11 13.53
N CYS A 471 41.32 4.36 13.94
CA CYS A 471 42.70 4.87 14.03
C CYS A 471 43.71 3.74 14.01
N GLN A 472 44.96 4.10 13.72
CA GLN A 472 46.15 3.24 13.84
C GLN A 472 47.37 4.07 14.25
N GLY A 473 48.32 3.47 14.92
CA GLY A 473 49.54 4.18 15.37
C GLY A 473 50.30 3.43 16.44
N SER A 474 51.02 4.14 17.29
CA SER A 474 51.61 3.53 18.50
C SER A 474 50.51 3.09 19.45
N LEU A 475 50.79 2.13 20.32
CA LEU A 475 49.83 1.64 21.30
C LEU A 475 49.25 2.79 22.14
N SER A 476 50.10 3.71 22.61
CA SER A 476 49.68 4.86 23.41
C SER A 476 48.71 5.84 22.65
N GLN A 477 48.93 6.03 21.35
CA GLN A 477 48.04 6.86 20.51
C GLN A 477 46.66 6.24 20.36
N VAL A 478 46.60 4.94 20.11
CA VAL A 478 45.34 4.19 19.95
C VAL A 478 44.55 4.16 21.27
N GLU A 479 45.25 3.88 22.40
CA GLU A 479 44.63 3.90 23.73
C GLU A 479 44.12 5.30 24.11
N HIS A 480 44.88 6.35 23.80
CA HIS A 480 44.39 7.72 23.99
C HIS A 480 43.10 7.96 23.20
N ARG A 481 43.05 7.54 21.95
CA ARG A 481 41.84 7.68 21.11
C ARG A 481 40.66 6.91 21.70
N ILE A 482 40.87 5.69 22.18
CA ILE A 482 39.85 4.88 22.86
C ILE A 482 39.29 5.62 24.08
N ASN A 483 40.18 6.17 24.92
CA ASN A 483 39.76 6.93 26.11
C ASN A 483 38.95 8.18 25.76
N VAL A 484 39.32 8.87 24.67
CA VAL A 484 38.53 10.03 24.17
C VAL A 484 37.14 9.59 23.72
N LEU A 485 37.04 8.50 22.97
CA LEU A 485 35.75 7.95 22.50
C LEU A 485 34.89 7.49 23.67
N GLN A 486 35.44 6.80 24.65
CA GLN A 486 34.73 6.35 25.85
C GLN A 486 34.21 7.51 26.69
N LYS A 487 34.97 8.61 26.80
CA LYS A 487 34.53 9.82 27.50
C LYS A 487 33.41 10.56 26.75
N ARG A 488 33.47 10.58 25.43
CA ARG A 488 32.51 11.28 24.58
C ARG A 488 31.21 10.49 24.42
N GLU A 489 31.32 9.18 24.33
CA GLU A 489 30.25 8.25 24.08
C GLU A 489 30.27 7.17 25.17
N GLY A 490 29.68 7.47 26.33
CA GLY A 490 29.76 6.65 27.56
C GLY A 490 29.31 5.18 27.42
N TRP A 491 28.75 4.81 26.28
CA TRP A 491 28.30 3.45 25.92
C TRP A 491 29.28 2.70 24.98
N ALA A 492 30.38 3.34 24.57
CA ALA A 492 31.32 2.73 23.62
C ALA A 492 32.07 1.53 24.24
N ILE A 493 31.64 0.32 23.90
CA ILE A 493 32.31 -0.91 24.30
C ILE A 493 33.45 -1.17 23.32
N VAL A 494 34.68 -1.17 23.82
CA VAL A 494 35.89 -1.53 23.08
C VAL A 494 36.39 -2.85 23.61
N HIS A 495 36.38 -3.86 22.74
CA HIS A 495 36.92 -5.20 23.06
C HIS A 495 38.43 -5.24 22.92
N ARG A 496 39.06 -5.88 23.89
CA ARG A 496 40.51 -6.13 23.98
C ARG A 496 40.72 -7.61 24.16
N SER A 497 41.82 -8.13 23.62
CA SER A 497 42.25 -9.46 23.98
C SER A 497 42.45 -9.56 25.50
N PRO A 498 42.04 -10.65 26.15
CA PRO A 498 42.41 -10.89 27.54
C PRO A 498 43.92 -10.77 27.65
N SER A 499 44.38 -9.97 28.58
CA SER A 499 45.85 -9.88 28.86
C SER A 499 46.36 -11.25 29.21
N ALA A 500 47.34 -11.75 28.46
CA ALA A 500 48.06 -12.97 28.80
C ALA A 500 48.82 -12.79 30.11
#